data_b116b09c395784f08b592296655f8303
#
_entry.id   b116b09c395784f08b592296655f8303
#
_cell.length_a   1.000
_cell.length_b   1.000
_cell.length_c   1.000
_cell.angle_alpha   90.00
_cell.angle_beta   90.00
_cell.angle_gamma   90.00
#
_symmetry.space_group_name_H-M   'P 1'
#
loop_
_entity.id
_entity.type
_entity.pdbx_description
1 polymer ?
#
loop_
_entity_poly.entity_id
_entity_poly.type
_entity_poly.pdbx_seq_one_letter_code
_entity_poly.pdbx_strand_id
1 'polypeptide(L)'
;MTERIAVVPHAERLDVSRPASPSWFIARINPVSRFIGALLLCIPMFFTLDIVSASVAFGLEMILLWIGGIAPWTVLRKTWPVWIAATGSFVSVALYGKASGDVLVDLGGFVVISQGSLYLAAATFLRVAAIAVPGVMLALGLDPTDLADGLVQILHLPSKFVYGGLAGLRMFTLLQDDWR
;
A
#
# COMPACT_ATOMS: atom_id res chain seq x y z
N MET A 1 -56.38 25.80 -0.03
CA MET A 1 -55.27 25.43 -0.90
C MET A 1 -54.19 24.85 -0.02
N THR A 2 -54.27 23.55 0.26
CA THR A 2 -53.36 22.83 1.18
C THR A 2 -52.29 22.15 0.34
N GLU A 3 -51.13 22.75 0.31
CA GLU A 3 -49.95 22.22 -0.33
C GLU A 3 -49.48 20.94 0.41
N ARG A 4 -49.66 19.79 -0.19
CA ARG A 4 -49.12 18.52 0.32
C ARG A 4 -47.62 18.54 0.16
N ILE A 5 -46.90 18.82 1.22
CA ILE A 5 -45.47 18.60 1.29
C ILE A 5 -45.26 17.07 1.12
N ALA A 6 -44.82 16.67 -0.05
CA ALA A 6 -44.44 15.28 -0.31
C ALA A 6 -43.23 14.95 0.60
N VAL A 7 -43.49 14.23 1.67
CA VAL A 7 -42.42 13.65 2.52
C VAL A 7 -41.75 12.56 1.69
N VAL A 8 -40.64 12.90 1.07
CA VAL A 8 -39.78 11.92 0.41
C VAL A 8 -39.32 10.91 1.45
N PRO A 9 -39.60 9.61 1.31
CA PRO A 9 -39.19 8.61 2.28
C PRO A 9 -37.68 8.67 2.51
N HIS A 10 -37.27 8.67 3.77
CA HIS A 10 -35.84 8.73 4.16
C HIS A 10 -35.00 7.58 3.55
N ALA A 11 -35.62 6.50 3.12
CA ALA A 11 -34.95 5.38 2.45
C ALA A 11 -34.37 5.74 1.07
N GLU A 12 -34.93 6.73 0.37
CA GLU A 12 -34.50 7.10 -0.99
C GLU A 12 -33.32 8.06 -0.99
N ARG A 13 -33.00 8.68 0.14
CA ARG A 13 -31.84 9.58 0.28
C ARG A 13 -30.53 8.88 0.63
N LEU A 14 -30.56 7.58 0.93
CA LEU A 14 -29.37 6.83 1.34
C LEU A 14 -28.73 6.04 0.22
N ASP A 15 -29.26 6.17 -1.00
CA ASP A 15 -28.59 5.64 -2.19
C ASP A 15 -27.61 6.66 -2.79
N VAL A 16 -26.85 7.33 -1.90
CA VAL A 16 -25.64 8.03 -2.28
C VAL A 16 -24.63 6.94 -2.62
N SER A 17 -24.63 6.54 -3.88
CA SER A 17 -23.59 5.82 -4.62
C SER A 17 -22.40 5.37 -3.74
N ARG A 18 -22.59 4.23 -3.02
CA ARG A 18 -21.43 3.48 -2.55
C ARG A 18 -20.63 3.17 -3.80
N PRO A 19 -19.39 3.63 -3.91
CA PRO A 19 -18.56 3.23 -5.04
C PRO A 19 -18.60 1.72 -5.10
N ALA A 20 -18.91 1.19 -6.29
CA ALA A 20 -19.05 -0.24 -6.51
C ALA A 20 -17.86 -0.95 -5.86
N SER A 21 -18.13 -1.75 -4.84
CA SER A 21 -17.08 -2.51 -4.15
C SER A 21 -16.33 -3.32 -5.20
N PRO A 22 -15.00 -3.27 -5.25
CA PRO A 22 -14.24 -4.03 -6.21
C PRO A 22 -14.66 -5.50 -6.15
N SER A 23 -14.90 -6.12 -7.30
CA SER A 23 -15.39 -7.51 -7.41
C SER A 23 -14.38 -8.57 -6.95
N TRP A 24 -13.23 -8.16 -6.39
CA TRP A 24 -12.15 -9.04 -5.94
C TRP A 24 -12.53 -9.73 -4.63
N PHE A 25 -12.21 -11.01 -4.54
CA PHE A 25 -12.43 -11.79 -3.32
C PHE A 25 -11.83 -11.12 -2.07
N ILE A 26 -10.64 -10.54 -2.21
CA ILE A 26 -9.97 -9.80 -1.13
C ILE A 26 -10.80 -8.61 -0.63
N ALA A 27 -11.61 -7.97 -1.47
CA ALA A 27 -12.47 -6.85 -1.05
C ALA A 27 -13.58 -7.28 -0.10
N ARG A 28 -13.92 -8.57 -0.06
CA ARG A 28 -14.93 -9.16 0.84
C ARG A 28 -14.38 -9.56 2.21
N ILE A 29 -13.05 -9.58 2.35
CA ILE A 29 -12.39 -9.90 3.60
C ILE A 29 -12.44 -8.66 4.50
N ASN A 30 -12.60 -8.90 5.82
CA ASN A 30 -12.62 -7.84 6.81
C ASN A 30 -11.40 -6.89 6.65
N PRO A 31 -11.61 -5.56 6.60
CA PRO A 31 -10.54 -4.57 6.42
C PRO A 31 -9.39 -4.72 7.41
N VAL A 32 -9.69 -5.03 8.66
CA VAL A 32 -8.67 -5.22 9.71
C VAL A 32 -7.82 -6.45 9.46
N SER A 33 -8.43 -7.57 9.04
CA SER A 33 -7.67 -8.79 8.73
C SER A 33 -6.72 -8.57 7.55
N ARG A 34 -7.15 -7.80 6.55
CA ARG A 34 -6.30 -7.39 5.41
C ARG A 34 -5.14 -6.53 5.87
N PHE A 35 -5.41 -5.55 6.72
CA PHE A 35 -4.40 -4.65 7.26
C PHE A 35 -3.36 -5.40 8.10
N ILE A 36 -3.81 -6.28 9.01
CA ILE A 36 -2.92 -7.13 9.81
C ILE A 36 -2.11 -8.08 8.92
N GLY A 37 -2.74 -8.70 7.93
CA GLY A 37 -2.06 -9.60 7.00
C GLY A 37 -0.93 -8.91 6.24
N ALA A 38 -1.16 -7.70 5.73
CA ALA A 38 -0.10 -6.92 5.08
C ALA A 38 0.99 -6.51 6.04
N LEU A 39 0.63 -6.09 7.25
CA LEU A 39 1.61 -5.74 8.26
C LEU A 39 2.50 -6.93 8.62
N LEU A 40 1.91 -8.12 8.77
CA LEU A 40 2.65 -9.35 9.03
C LEU A 40 3.59 -9.74 7.87
N LEU A 41 3.21 -9.46 6.63
CA LEU A 41 4.08 -9.67 5.47
C LEU A 41 5.23 -8.65 5.43
N CYS A 42 4.99 -7.41 5.83
CA CYS A 42 6.02 -6.37 5.86
C CYS A 42 7.04 -6.55 6.98
N ILE A 43 6.63 -7.01 8.17
CA ILE A 43 7.50 -7.10 9.35
C ILE A 43 8.79 -7.90 9.09
N PRO A 44 8.77 -9.11 8.49
CA PRO A 44 10.00 -9.86 8.24
C PRO A 44 10.98 -9.14 7.32
N MET A 45 10.46 -8.27 6.42
CA MET A 45 11.29 -7.52 5.50
C MET A 45 12.20 -6.49 6.20
N PHE A 46 11.86 -6.05 7.41
CA PHE A 46 12.72 -5.15 8.18
C PHE A 46 13.92 -5.85 8.80
N PHE A 47 13.84 -7.15 9.01
CA PHE A 47 14.90 -7.94 9.66
C PHE A 47 15.88 -8.59 8.67
N THR A 48 15.54 -8.66 7.39
CA THR A 48 16.37 -9.34 6.39
C THR A 48 16.87 -8.36 5.33
N LEU A 49 18.17 -8.39 5.05
CA LEU A 49 18.83 -7.59 4.01
C LEU A 49 19.21 -8.42 2.79
N ASP A 50 18.75 -9.66 2.75
CA ASP A 50 19.12 -10.61 1.71
C ASP A 50 18.17 -10.52 0.50
N ILE A 51 18.75 -10.63 -0.71
CA ILE A 51 18.00 -10.61 -1.97
C ILE A 51 17.09 -11.83 -2.11
N VAL A 52 17.51 -12.98 -1.56
CA VAL A 52 16.75 -14.24 -1.66
C VAL A 52 15.46 -14.10 -0.87
N SER A 53 15.55 -13.61 0.39
CA SER A 53 14.40 -13.40 1.25
C SER A 53 13.42 -12.37 0.64
N ALA A 54 13.94 -11.28 0.08
CA ALA A 54 13.13 -10.26 -0.59
C ALA A 54 12.43 -10.82 -1.84
N SER A 55 13.12 -11.66 -2.64
CA SER A 55 12.55 -12.28 -3.83
C SER A 55 11.44 -13.28 -3.48
N VAL A 56 11.67 -14.11 -2.46
CA VAL A 56 10.68 -15.10 -2.00
C VAL A 56 9.44 -14.40 -1.46
N ALA A 57 9.61 -13.37 -0.64
CA ALA A 57 8.49 -12.61 -0.10
C ALA A 57 7.69 -11.92 -1.20
N PHE A 58 8.36 -11.23 -2.11
CA PHE A 58 7.68 -10.58 -3.24
C PHE A 58 6.95 -11.60 -4.14
N GLY A 59 7.56 -12.75 -4.40
CA GLY A 59 6.93 -13.84 -5.14
C GLY A 59 5.70 -14.38 -4.42
N LEU A 60 5.78 -14.60 -3.11
CA LEU A 60 4.66 -15.05 -2.29
C LEU A 60 3.51 -14.03 -2.30
N GLU A 61 3.82 -12.76 -2.18
CA GLU A 61 2.83 -11.68 -2.27
C GLU A 61 2.11 -11.65 -3.61
N MET A 62 2.85 -11.80 -4.72
CA MET A 62 2.27 -11.87 -6.05
C MET A 62 1.32 -13.06 -6.20
N ILE A 63 1.70 -14.22 -5.66
CA ILE A 63 0.86 -15.41 -5.65
C ILE A 63 -0.39 -15.18 -4.81
N LEU A 64 -0.27 -14.62 -3.61
CA LEU A 64 -1.40 -14.32 -2.74
C LEU A 64 -2.38 -13.32 -3.38
N LEU A 65 -1.87 -12.26 -4.02
CA LEU A 65 -2.70 -11.29 -4.74
C LEU A 65 -3.42 -11.93 -5.93
N TRP A 66 -2.73 -12.84 -6.65
CA TRP A 66 -3.33 -13.57 -7.76
C TRP A 66 -4.44 -14.52 -7.30
N ILE A 67 -4.20 -15.30 -6.23
CA ILE A 67 -5.23 -16.14 -5.59
C ILE A 67 -6.41 -15.28 -5.11
N GLY A 68 -6.13 -14.07 -4.62
CA GLY A 68 -7.14 -13.10 -4.20
C GLY A 68 -7.96 -12.48 -5.34
N GLY A 69 -7.70 -12.88 -6.61
CA GLY A 69 -8.43 -12.42 -7.78
C GLY A 69 -7.91 -11.12 -8.40
N ILE A 70 -6.73 -10.66 -8.00
CA ILE A 70 -6.09 -9.47 -8.57
C ILE A 70 -5.06 -9.91 -9.61
N ALA A 71 -5.31 -9.59 -10.89
CA ALA A 71 -4.36 -9.91 -11.94
C ALA A 71 -3.02 -9.17 -11.72
N PRO A 72 -1.86 -9.85 -11.92
CA PRO A 72 -0.53 -9.23 -11.74
C PRO A 72 -0.34 -7.95 -12.53
N TRP A 73 -0.93 -7.87 -13.72
CA TRP A 73 -0.93 -6.67 -14.55
C TRP A 73 -1.63 -5.47 -13.90
N THR A 74 -2.73 -5.74 -13.19
CA THR A 74 -3.47 -4.70 -12.44
C THR A 74 -2.64 -4.18 -11.29
N VAL A 75 -1.92 -5.07 -10.60
CA VAL A 75 -0.97 -4.69 -9.54
C VAL A 75 0.08 -3.77 -10.13
N LEU A 76 0.75 -4.18 -11.19
CA LEU A 76 1.81 -3.42 -11.84
C LEU A 76 1.35 -2.02 -12.26
N ARG A 77 0.17 -1.90 -12.86
CA ARG A 77 -0.38 -0.60 -13.29
C ARG A 77 -0.81 0.30 -12.13
N LYS A 78 -1.39 -0.26 -11.09
CA LYS A 78 -1.85 0.52 -9.94
C LYS A 78 -0.73 0.93 -8.99
N THR A 79 0.38 0.17 -8.97
CA THR A 79 1.56 0.47 -8.16
C THR A 79 2.67 1.17 -8.96
N TRP A 80 2.35 1.80 -10.10
CA TRP A 80 3.35 2.47 -10.94
C TRP A 80 4.26 3.46 -10.19
N PRO A 81 3.78 4.26 -9.19
CA PRO A 81 4.67 5.15 -8.45
C PRO A 81 5.69 4.39 -7.60
N VAL A 82 5.34 3.19 -7.13
CA VAL A 82 6.25 2.32 -6.38
C VAL A 82 7.43 1.89 -7.25
N TRP A 83 7.18 1.58 -8.53
CA TRP A 83 8.25 1.18 -9.45
C TRP A 83 9.24 2.31 -9.73
N ILE A 84 8.76 3.55 -9.81
CA ILE A 84 9.64 4.72 -9.92
C ILE A 84 10.48 4.87 -8.67
N ALA A 85 9.87 4.78 -7.48
CA ALA A 85 10.57 4.90 -6.21
C ALA A 85 11.59 3.75 -6.02
N ALA A 86 11.21 2.51 -6.37
CA ALA A 86 12.09 1.36 -6.30
C ALA A 86 13.29 1.50 -7.24
N THR A 87 13.07 1.98 -8.48
CA THR A 87 14.16 2.25 -9.44
C THR A 87 15.07 3.36 -8.94
N GLY A 88 14.51 4.43 -8.39
CA GLY A 88 15.31 5.50 -7.76
C GLY A 88 16.18 4.98 -6.62
N SER A 89 15.63 4.13 -5.77
CA SER A 89 16.38 3.47 -4.69
C SER A 89 17.48 2.55 -5.24
N PHE A 90 17.18 1.78 -6.28
CA PHE A 90 18.17 0.93 -6.96
C PHE A 90 19.35 1.75 -7.45
N VAL A 91 19.08 2.82 -8.22
CA VAL A 91 20.14 3.69 -8.76
C VAL A 91 20.94 4.33 -7.63
N SER A 92 20.30 4.85 -6.61
CA SER A 92 20.97 5.47 -5.47
C SER A 92 21.89 4.48 -4.75
N VAL A 93 21.45 3.26 -4.47
CA VAL A 93 22.24 2.25 -3.78
C VAL A 93 23.34 1.68 -4.70
N ALA A 94 23.09 1.55 -6.01
CA ALA A 94 24.10 1.11 -6.95
C ALA A 94 25.29 2.09 -7.05
N LEU A 95 24.99 3.41 -7.00
CA LEU A 95 26.01 4.46 -7.12
C LEU A 95 26.72 4.76 -5.79
N TYR A 96 25.99 4.74 -4.68
CA TYR A 96 26.50 5.18 -3.37
C TYR A 96 26.54 4.08 -2.31
N GLY A 97 26.15 2.86 -2.66
CA GLY A 97 26.20 1.72 -1.77
C GLY A 97 27.64 1.34 -1.40
N LYS A 98 27.79 0.63 -0.29
CA LYS A 98 29.10 0.15 0.16
C LYS A 98 29.73 -0.73 -0.91
N ALA A 99 30.86 -0.27 -1.44
CA ALA A 99 31.66 -1.02 -2.38
C ALA A 99 32.18 -2.30 -1.70
N SER A 100 31.87 -3.47 -2.27
CA SER A 100 32.39 -4.76 -1.83
C SER A 100 32.52 -5.70 -3.03
N GLY A 101 33.51 -6.58 -3.01
CA GLY A 101 33.85 -7.46 -4.14
C GLY A 101 34.56 -6.71 -5.28
N ASP A 102 34.50 -7.28 -6.47
CA ASP A 102 35.18 -6.73 -7.65
C ASP A 102 34.55 -5.42 -8.09
N VAL A 103 35.40 -4.42 -8.36
CA VAL A 103 35.00 -3.12 -8.88
C VAL A 103 34.73 -3.27 -10.38
N LEU A 104 33.50 -2.97 -10.78
CA LEU A 104 33.07 -3.03 -12.18
C LEU A 104 33.33 -1.73 -12.92
N VAL A 105 33.07 -0.60 -12.25
CA VAL A 105 33.27 0.73 -12.83
C VAL A 105 33.74 1.68 -11.72
N ASP A 106 34.83 2.38 -11.96
CA ASP A 106 35.34 3.45 -11.12
C ASP A 106 35.36 4.76 -11.91
N LEU A 107 34.56 5.72 -11.52
CA LEU A 107 34.50 7.07 -12.09
C LEU A 107 35.27 8.04 -11.21
N GLY A 108 36.57 7.81 -11.08
CA GLY A 108 37.49 8.75 -10.42
C GLY A 108 37.27 8.89 -8.90
N GLY A 109 36.84 7.84 -8.23
CA GLY A 109 36.65 7.81 -6.77
C GLY A 109 35.37 8.42 -6.22
N PHE A 110 34.60 9.12 -7.04
CA PHE A 110 33.30 9.69 -6.63
C PHE A 110 32.16 8.67 -6.68
N VAL A 111 32.21 7.74 -7.63
CA VAL A 111 31.23 6.69 -7.82
C VAL A 111 31.96 5.39 -8.14
N VAL A 112 31.83 4.41 -7.26
CA VAL A 112 32.42 3.09 -7.42
C VAL A 112 31.31 2.06 -7.48
N ILE A 113 31.02 1.52 -8.65
CA ILE A 113 30.06 0.45 -8.83
C ILE A 113 30.78 -0.87 -8.69
N SER A 114 30.40 -1.66 -7.67
CA SER A 114 30.96 -2.97 -7.38
C SER A 114 29.87 -4.04 -7.49
N GLN A 115 30.29 -5.31 -7.55
CA GLN A 115 29.34 -6.42 -7.52
C GLN A 115 28.45 -6.39 -6.26
N GLY A 116 29.04 -6.05 -5.11
CA GLY A 116 28.29 -5.94 -3.86
C GLY A 116 27.30 -4.77 -3.84
N SER A 117 27.66 -3.62 -4.45
CA SER A 117 26.72 -2.48 -4.53
C SER A 117 25.53 -2.80 -5.45
N LEU A 118 25.74 -3.53 -6.54
CA LEU A 118 24.66 -4.00 -7.42
C LEU A 118 23.76 -5.04 -6.74
N TYR A 119 24.35 -5.98 -6.01
CA TYR A 119 23.59 -6.96 -5.25
C TYR A 119 22.72 -6.28 -4.18
N LEU A 120 23.29 -5.33 -3.45
CA LEU A 120 22.57 -4.56 -2.45
C LEU A 120 21.48 -3.69 -3.08
N ALA A 121 21.74 -3.10 -4.24
CA ALA A 121 20.76 -2.32 -5.00
C ALA A 121 19.57 -3.18 -5.44
N ALA A 122 19.83 -4.39 -5.96
CA ALA A 122 18.79 -5.34 -6.35
C ALA A 122 17.96 -5.81 -5.14
N ALA A 123 18.63 -6.10 -4.02
CA ALA A 123 17.94 -6.45 -2.77
C ALA A 123 17.04 -5.31 -2.27
N THR A 124 17.53 -4.06 -2.36
CA THR A 124 16.77 -2.87 -1.96
C THR A 124 15.57 -2.63 -2.88
N PHE A 125 15.74 -2.79 -4.19
CA PHE A 125 14.65 -2.69 -5.16
C PHE A 125 13.51 -3.66 -4.84
N LEU A 126 13.85 -4.94 -4.68
CA LEU A 126 12.86 -5.97 -4.35
C LEU A 126 12.19 -5.73 -3.00
N ARG A 127 12.95 -5.25 -2.02
CA ARG A 127 12.42 -4.91 -0.70
C ARG A 127 11.43 -3.76 -0.76
N VAL A 128 11.76 -2.66 -1.47
CA VAL A 128 10.85 -1.53 -1.65
C VAL A 128 9.57 -1.99 -2.33
N ALA A 129 9.67 -2.84 -3.36
CA ALA A 129 8.51 -3.43 -4.02
C ALA A 129 7.68 -4.31 -3.08
N ALA A 130 8.33 -5.21 -2.34
CA ALA A 130 7.67 -6.15 -1.41
C ALA A 130 6.96 -5.45 -0.23
N ILE A 131 7.44 -4.29 0.22
CA ILE A 131 6.77 -3.52 1.28
C ILE A 131 5.64 -2.65 0.70
N ALA A 132 5.89 -2.01 -0.42
CA ALA A 132 4.98 -1.00 -0.95
C ALA A 132 3.80 -1.59 -1.73
N VAL A 133 4.00 -2.70 -2.44
CA VAL A 133 2.93 -3.33 -3.23
C VAL A 133 1.74 -3.75 -2.39
N PRO A 134 1.88 -4.53 -1.30
CA PRO A 134 0.74 -4.87 -0.45
C PRO A 134 0.11 -3.63 0.20
N GLY A 135 0.92 -2.65 0.60
CA GLY A 135 0.42 -1.40 1.18
C GLY A 135 -0.49 -0.64 0.22
N VAL A 136 -0.07 -0.45 -1.03
CA VAL A 136 -0.90 0.21 -2.06
C VAL A 136 -2.13 -0.61 -2.40
N MET A 137 -1.99 -1.93 -2.53
CA MET A 137 -3.12 -2.82 -2.84
C MET A 137 -4.17 -2.83 -1.74
N LEU A 138 -3.75 -2.75 -0.50
CA LEU A 138 -4.67 -2.60 0.64
C LEU A 138 -5.39 -1.27 0.62
N ALA A 139 -4.67 -0.17 0.40
CA ALA A 139 -5.24 1.17 0.34
C ALA A 139 -6.30 1.31 -0.76
N LEU A 140 -6.13 0.62 -1.88
CA LEU A 140 -7.04 0.67 -3.05
C LEU A 140 -8.39 -0.06 -2.86
N GLY A 141 -8.86 -0.31 -1.72
CA GLY A 141 -10.15 -0.97 -1.52
C GLY A 141 -10.60 -0.94 -0.07
N LEU A 142 -9.96 -0.12 0.74
CA LEU A 142 -10.34 0.11 2.12
C LEU A 142 -11.22 1.35 2.21
N ASP A 143 -12.41 1.19 2.77
CA ASP A 143 -13.15 2.32 3.30
C ASP A 143 -12.52 2.70 4.66
N PRO A 144 -12.04 3.96 4.81
CA PRO A 144 -11.45 4.40 6.09
C PRO A 144 -12.41 4.25 7.27
N THR A 145 -13.71 4.33 7.02
CA THR A 145 -14.75 4.17 8.06
C THR A 145 -14.83 2.73 8.53
N ASP A 146 -14.88 1.77 7.57
CA ASP A 146 -14.93 0.34 7.88
C ASP A 146 -13.65 -0.11 8.60
N LEU A 147 -12.49 0.47 8.23
CA LEU A 147 -11.23 0.21 8.92
C LEU A 147 -11.26 0.76 10.35
N ALA A 148 -11.74 1.99 10.54
CA ALA A 148 -11.84 2.62 11.86
C ALA A 148 -12.74 1.81 12.79
N ASP A 149 -13.93 1.42 12.33
CA ASP A 149 -14.87 0.60 13.10
C ASP A 149 -14.27 -0.75 13.46
N GLY A 150 -13.58 -1.40 12.52
CA GLY A 150 -12.89 -2.65 12.75
C GLY A 150 -11.73 -2.54 13.74
N LEU A 151 -10.97 -1.44 13.72
CA LEU A 151 -9.87 -1.18 14.66
C LEU A 151 -10.40 -1.04 16.10
N VAL A 152 -11.54 -0.38 16.28
CA VAL A 152 -12.18 -0.24 17.60
C VAL A 152 -12.75 -1.58 18.08
N GLN A 153 -13.45 -2.32 17.20
CA GLN A 153 -14.15 -3.55 17.57
C GLN A 153 -13.24 -4.75 17.75
N ILE A 154 -12.22 -4.91 16.91
CA ILE A 154 -11.38 -6.10 16.88
C ILE A 154 -10.09 -5.90 17.69
N LEU A 155 -9.40 -4.77 17.50
CA LEU A 155 -8.18 -4.45 18.23
C LEU A 155 -8.42 -3.74 19.57
N HIS A 156 -9.69 -3.41 19.88
CA HIS A 156 -10.05 -2.69 21.12
C HIS A 156 -9.25 -1.40 21.32
N LEU A 157 -8.91 -0.73 20.21
CA LEU A 157 -8.21 0.56 20.29
C LEU A 157 -9.14 1.63 20.88
N PRO A 158 -8.60 2.58 21.65
CA PRO A 158 -9.41 3.65 22.22
C PRO A 158 -10.12 4.45 21.14
N SER A 159 -11.45 4.44 21.14
CA SER A 159 -12.30 5.05 20.12
C SER A 159 -11.99 6.53 19.86
N LYS A 160 -11.55 7.26 20.89
CA LYS A 160 -11.15 8.67 20.77
C LYS A 160 -10.04 8.90 19.75
N PHE A 161 -9.04 8.03 19.70
CA PHE A 161 -7.93 8.15 18.74
C PHE A 161 -8.36 7.74 17.33
N VAL A 162 -9.12 6.66 17.21
CA VAL A 162 -9.55 6.13 15.91
C VAL A 162 -10.51 7.08 15.22
N TYR A 163 -11.55 7.53 15.92
CA TYR A 163 -12.50 8.49 15.34
C TYR A 163 -11.93 9.90 15.21
N GLY A 164 -10.96 10.29 16.05
CA GLY A 164 -10.19 11.51 15.85
C GLY A 164 -9.38 11.49 14.55
N GLY A 165 -8.73 10.38 14.24
CA GLY A 165 -8.03 10.17 12.97
C GLY A 165 -8.98 10.19 11.77
N LEU A 166 -10.14 9.53 11.88
CA LEU A 166 -11.17 9.53 10.84
C LEU A 166 -11.73 10.94 10.58
N ALA A 167 -11.98 11.72 11.64
CA ALA A 167 -12.41 13.11 11.52
C ALA A 167 -11.36 13.97 10.81
N GLY A 168 -10.07 13.77 11.12
CA GLY A 168 -8.96 14.43 10.43
C GLY A 168 -8.89 14.11 8.94
N LEU A 169 -9.05 12.83 8.56
CA LEU A 169 -9.13 12.41 7.16
C LEU A 169 -10.32 13.07 6.44
N ARG A 170 -11.48 13.12 7.07
CA ARG A 170 -12.66 13.75 6.49
C ARG A 170 -12.46 15.26 6.30
N MET A 171 -11.82 15.92 7.25
CA MET A 171 -11.49 17.35 7.13
C MET A 171 -10.50 17.60 6.00
N PHE A 172 -9.52 16.69 5.82
CA PHE A 172 -8.57 16.77 4.71
C PHE A 172 -9.26 16.62 3.34
N THR A 173 -10.20 15.69 3.20
CA THR A 173 -10.97 15.54 1.95
C THR A 173 -11.83 16.75 1.64
N LEU A 174 -12.48 17.36 2.65
CA LEU A 174 -13.27 18.59 2.47
C LEU A 174 -12.39 19.77 2.03
N LEU A 175 -11.21 19.92 2.62
CA LEU A 175 -10.24 20.95 2.20
C LEU A 175 -9.75 20.73 0.77
N GLN A 176 -9.57 19.48 0.35
CA GLN A 176 -9.14 19.14 -1.00
C GLN A 176 -10.22 19.45 -2.05
N ASP A 177 -11.50 19.29 -1.69
CA ASP A 177 -12.63 19.65 -2.57
C ASP A 177 -12.82 21.14 -2.69
N ASP A 178 -12.53 21.90 -1.64
CA ASP A 178 -12.62 23.37 -1.61
C ASP A 178 -11.51 24.07 -2.43
N TRP A 179 -10.39 23.34 -2.69
CA TRP A 179 -9.24 23.84 -3.48
C TRP A 179 -9.38 23.58 -5.00
N ARG A 180 -10.43 22.92 -5.45
CA ARG A 180 -10.71 22.62 -6.87
C ARG A 180 -11.74 23.54 -7.46
#